data_3c2ce33363aa89f32f94701406afdc62
#
_entry.id   3c2ce33363aa89f32f94701406afdc62
#
_cell.length_a   1.000
_cell.length_b   1.000
_cell.length_c   1.000
_cell.angle_alpha   90.00
_cell.angle_beta   90.00
_cell.angle_gamma   90.00
#
_symmetry.space_group_name_H-M   'P 1'
#
loop_
_entity.id
_entity.type
_entity.pdbx_description
1 polymer ?
#
loop_
_entity_poly.entity_id
_entity_poly.type
_entity_poly.pdbx_seq_one_letter_code
_entity_poly.pdbx_strand_id
1 'polypeptide(L)'
;MSHFCGLVILTPEYAKANGMDDSLAKYDENKEMTEYRSRDVSDFEIIEFLEWYIFGKEATPATRKGYEDFKNGFVKALRGKKGFVTKKQFKADHPHCTGTADYVTGRYVNYLISENKESYVEYFKAGHPNEFASFPALYKEKGDDWNGNRWRLDENGVWGYYTTYNPDSKWDWYSVGGRWGNSIKTKDGEFTDMCKLGEIDFEPYSEDCYVDGKDWLGNPCKELKDGLEWHYDNKENVPFCLVIDGVWCERGEMGWWACVSNEKDPQEWNKEVTSLLANLPADSFVYNVDFHI
;
A
#
# COMPACT_ATOMS: atom_id res chain seq x y z
N MET A 1 3.62 0.41 -12.33
CA MET A 1 4.29 1.61 -11.77
C MET A 1 3.20 2.62 -11.46
N SER A 2 3.13 3.01 -10.22
CA SER A 2 2.04 3.84 -9.71
C SER A 2 2.53 5.25 -9.48
N HIS A 3 1.74 6.23 -9.89
CA HIS A 3 2.03 7.64 -9.67
C HIS A 3 0.88 8.28 -8.89
N PHE A 4 1.20 9.28 -8.10
CA PHE A 4 0.20 10.09 -7.41
C PHE A 4 0.66 11.54 -7.25
N CYS A 5 -0.31 12.44 -7.21
CA CYS A 5 -0.05 13.87 -7.07
C CYS A 5 -0.01 14.25 -5.59
N GLY A 6 0.95 15.08 -5.21
CA GLY A 6 1.03 15.71 -3.89
C GLY A 6 1.45 17.16 -3.97
N LEU A 7 1.16 17.92 -2.92
CA LEU A 7 1.71 19.25 -2.74
C LEU A 7 2.78 19.23 -1.65
N VAL A 8 3.94 19.76 -1.96
CA VAL A 8 4.99 20.03 -0.97
C VAL A 8 4.97 21.51 -0.63
N ILE A 9 4.86 21.81 0.64
CA ILE A 9 4.70 23.19 1.13
C ILE A 9 5.80 23.49 2.14
N LEU A 10 6.55 24.54 1.86
CA LEU A 10 7.61 25.00 2.73
C LEU A 10 7.25 26.38 3.27
N THR A 11 7.08 26.48 4.59
CA THR A 11 6.89 27.79 5.23
C THR A 11 8.15 28.61 5.11
N PRO A 12 8.05 29.95 5.15
CA PRO A 12 9.23 30.81 5.07
C PRO A 12 10.28 30.52 6.16
N GLU A 13 9.84 30.08 7.32
CA GLU A 13 10.74 29.72 8.42
C GLU A 13 11.49 28.42 8.11
N TYR A 14 10.80 27.39 7.65
CA TYR A 14 11.40 26.11 7.28
C TYR A 14 12.36 26.27 6.08
N ALA A 15 11.96 27.05 5.08
CA ALA A 15 12.71 27.29 3.85
C ALA A 15 14.03 28.06 4.06
N LYS A 16 14.26 28.68 5.23
CA LYS A 16 15.55 29.33 5.55
C LYS A 16 16.69 28.33 5.70
N ALA A 17 16.40 27.11 6.14
CA ALA A 17 17.40 26.11 6.46
C ALA A 17 17.24 24.81 5.65
N ASN A 18 16.08 24.57 5.04
CA ASN A 18 15.73 23.31 4.40
C ASN A 18 15.15 23.56 3.00
N GLY A 19 15.44 22.65 2.08
CA GLY A 19 14.83 22.60 0.76
C GLY A 19 13.67 21.60 0.69
N MET A 20 13.16 21.41 -0.52
CA MET A 20 12.16 20.41 -0.82
C MET A 20 12.71 19.00 -0.59
N ASP A 21 13.95 18.73 -1.03
CA ASP A 21 14.60 17.43 -0.82
C ASP A 21 14.73 17.10 0.67
N ASP A 22 15.06 18.06 1.53
CA ASP A 22 15.14 17.86 2.97
C ASP A 22 13.77 17.52 3.57
N SER A 23 12.73 18.17 3.07
CA SER A 23 11.33 17.93 3.47
C SER A 23 10.86 16.51 3.10
N LEU A 24 11.37 15.94 2.03
CA LEU A 24 10.99 14.63 1.50
C LEU A 24 11.91 13.49 1.92
N ALA A 25 13.16 13.79 2.33
CA ALA A 25 14.20 12.79 2.59
C ALA A 25 13.83 11.71 3.61
N LYS A 26 12.93 12.02 4.55
CA LYS A 26 12.43 11.04 5.53
C LYS A 26 11.67 9.90 4.84
N TYR A 27 11.01 10.16 3.73
CA TYR A 27 10.02 9.31 3.07
C TYR A 27 10.56 8.60 1.83
N ASP A 28 11.86 8.74 1.54
CA ASP A 28 12.54 8.08 0.44
C ASP A 28 12.65 6.57 0.69
N GLU A 29 12.12 5.75 -0.22
CA GLU A 29 12.23 4.28 -0.16
C GLU A 29 13.69 3.83 -0.23
N ASN A 30 14.54 4.55 -0.99
CA ASN A 30 15.93 4.22 -1.18
C ASN A 30 16.84 4.68 -0.04
N LYS A 31 16.28 5.32 0.99
CA LYS A 31 17.04 5.73 2.18
C LYS A 31 17.59 4.52 2.91
N GLU A 32 18.90 4.45 3.01
CA GLU A 32 19.58 3.40 3.77
C GLU A 32 19.23 3.50 5.26
N MET A 33 18.67 2.39 5.78
CA MET A 33 18.35 2.23 7.20
C MET A 33 19.28 1.19 7.81
N THR A 34 19.67 1.43 9.07
CA THR A 34 20.29 0.36 9.85
C THR A 34 19.31 -0.80 9.97
N GLU A 35 19.79 -2.02 9.75
CA GLU A 35 18.95 -3.20 9.84
C GLU A 35 18.25 -3.26 11.21
N TYR A 36 16.95 -3.52 11.19
CA TYR A 36 16.11 -3.60 12.38
C TYR A 36 15.11 -4.74 12.27
N ARG A 37 14.62 -5.21 13.42
CA ARG A 37 13.52 -6.17 13.48
C ARG A 37 12.22 -5.43 13.23
N SER A 38 11.55 -5.76 12.13
CA SER A 38 10.29 -5.09 11.76
C SER A 38 9.07 -5.77 12.37
N ARG A 39 9.10 -7.09 12.54
CA ARG A 39 7.98 -7.87 13.11
C ARG A 39 8.42 -9.28 13.53
N ASP A 40 7.54 -9.95 14.25
CA ASP A 40 7.69 -11.37 14.51
C ASP A 40 7.39 -12.21 13.26
N VAL A 41 8.03 -13.36 13.16
CA VAL A 41 7.69 -14.38 12.15
C VAL A 41 6.74 -15.38 12.80
N SER A 42 5.57 -15.52 12.20
CA SER A 42 4.56 -16.44 12.69
C SER A 42 4.87 -17.90 12.33
N ASP A 43 4.35 -18.84 13.11
CA ASP A 43 4.42 -20.26 12.78
C ASP A 43 3.79 -20.60 11.43
N PHE A 44 2.80 -19.80 10.99
CA PHE A 44 2.19 -19.94 9.67
C PHE A 44 3.19 -19.64 8.55
N GLU A 45 3.98 -18.57 8.68
CA GLU A 45 5.04 -18.24 7.71
C GLU A 45 6.16 -19.28 7.68
N ILE A 46 6.48 -19.85 8.85
CA ILE A 46 7.39 -20.99 8.93
C ILE A 46 6.87 -22.18 8.12
N ILE A 47 5.57 -22.44 8.22
CA ILE A 47 4.93 -23.51 7.43
C ILE A 47 4.96 -23.17 5.93
N GLU A 48 4.70 -21.93 5.53
CA GLU A 48 4.81 -21.50 4.12
C GLU A 48 6.21 -21.74 3.55
N PHE A 49 7.27 -21.46 4.32
CA PHE A 49 8.63 -21.82 3.92
C PHE A 49 8.82 -23.33 3.76
N LEU A 50 8.34 -24.13 4.73
CA LEU A 50 8.43 -25.60 4.67
C LEU A 50 7.62 -26.17 3.49
N GLU A 51 6.44 -25.60 3.22
CA GLU A 51 5.62 -25.95 2.05
C GLU A 51 6.37 -25.67 0.74
N TRP A 52 6.94 -24.47 0.64
CA TRP A 52 7.72 -24.10 -0.54
C TRP A 52 8.92 -25.01 -0.77
N TYR A 53 9.68 -25.32 0.28
CA TYR A 53 10.92 -26.09 0.14
C TYR A 53 10.66 -27.59 0.06
N ILE A 54 10.10 -28.19 1.12
CA ILE A 54 10.00 -29.65 1.26
C ILE A 54 8.96 -30.23 0.29
N PHE A 55 7.79 -29.59 0.22
CA PHE A 55 6.66 -30.07 -0.57
C PHE A 55 6.53 -29.41 -1.94
N GLY A 56 7.29 -28.36 -2.21
CA GLY A 56 7.36 -27.64 -3.48
C GLY A 56 8.64 -27.90 -4.25
N LYS A 57 9.73 -27.22 -3.86
CA LYS A 57 10.99 -27.20 -4.61
C LYS A 57 11.69 -28.57 -4.68
N GLU A 58 11.78 -29.25 -3.54
CA GLU A 58 12.48 -30.54 -3.42
C GLU A 58 11.55 -31.77 -3.52
N ALA A 59 10.24 -31.54 -3.70
CA ALA A 59 9.26 -32.61 -3.63
C ALA A 59 9.25 -33.51 -4.87
N THR A 60 9.23 -34.83 -4.65
CA THR A 60 8.86 -35.80 -5.68
C THR A 60 7.35 -35.70 -5.97
N PRO A 61 6.86 -36.25 -7.12
CA PRO A 61 5.42 -36.30 -7.39
C PRO A 61 4.60 -37.00 -6.29
N ALA A 62 5.16 -38.06 -5.68
CA ALA A 62 4.51 -38.77 -4.58
C ALA A 62 4.40 -37.90 -3.32
N THR A 63 5.46 -37.17 -2.97
CA THR A 63 5.50 -36.25 -1.83
C THR A 63 4.49 -35.11 -2.02
N ARG A 64 4.44 -34.51 -3.21
CA ARG A 64 3.46 -33.46 -3.56
C ARG A 64 2.03 -33.97 -3.41
N LYS A 65 1.74 -35.14 -3.95
CA LYS A 65 0.42 -35.73 -3.84
C LYS A 65 0.05 -36.03 -2.39
N GLY A 66 0.96 -36.62 -1.62
CA GLY A 66 0.72 -36.87 -0.18
C GLY A 66 0.42 -35.58 0.60
N TYR A 67 1.11 -34.50 0.24
CA TYR A 67 0.85 -33.20 0.87
C TYR A 67 -0.48 -32.56 0.42
N GLU A 68 -0.85 -32.70 -0.85
CA GLU A 68 -2.19 -32.29 -1.31
C GLU A 68 -3.29 -33.07 -0.59
N ASP A 69 -3.10 -34.38 -0.38
CA ASP A 69 -4.03 -35.22 0.39
C ASP A 69 -4.10 -34.78 1.86
N PHE A 70 -2.98 -34.36 2.46
CA PHE A 70 -2.92 -33.78 3.80
C PHE A 70 -3.72 -32.47 3.89
N LYS A 71 -3.51 -31.50 2.98
CA LYS A 71 -4.29 -30.27 2.90
C LYS A 71 -5.79 -30.52 2.73
N ASN A 72 -6.16 -31.48 1.91
CA ASN A 72 -7.55 -31.90 1.76
C ASN A 72 -8.11 -32.57 3.03
N GLY A 73 -7.26 -33.24 3.82
CA GLY A 73 -7.57 -33.76 5.14
C GLY A 73 -7.94 -32.65 6.12
N PHE A 74 -7.18 -31.55 6.13
CA PHE A 74 -7.51 -30.36 6.91
C PHE A 74 -8.88 -29.78 6.55
N VAL A 75 -9.16 -29.63 5.25
CA VAL A 75 -10.47 -29.16 4.78
C VAL A 75 -11.61 -30.07 5.27
N LYS A 76 -11.38 -31.40 5.28
CA LYS A 76 -12.35 -32.34 5.85
C LYS A 76 -12.55 -32.13 7.34
N ALA A 77 -11.49 -31.85 8.09
CA ALA A 77 -11.54 -31.59 9.54
C ALA A 77 -12.26 -30.27 9.89
N LEU A 78 -12.31 -29.32 8.96
CA LEU A 78 -13.09 -28.09 9.13
C LEU A 78 -14.58 -28.26 8.90
N ARG A 79 -15.02 -29.32 8.21
CA ARG A 79 -16.45 -29.53 7.91
C ARG A 79 -17.26 -29.67 9.19
N GLY A 80 -18.36 -28.94 9.26
CA GLY A 80 -19.25 -28.92 10.41
C GLY A 80 -18.84 -27.94 11.51
N LYS A 81 -17.66 -27.29 11.43
CA LYS A 81 -17.31 -26.19 12.32
C LYS A 81 -18.12 -24.93 11.96
N LYS A 82 -18.36 -24.08 12.98
CA LYS A 82 -19.02 -22.79 12.78
C LYS A 82 -18.19 -21.94 11.81
N GLY A 83 -18.84 -21.34 10.83
CA GLY A 83 -18.17 -20.49 9.83
C GLY A 83 -17.53 -21.24 8.66
N PHE A 84 -17.70 -22.58 8.57
CA PHE A 84 -17.18 -23.34 7.43
C PHE A 84 -17.81 -22.88 6.11
N VAL A 85 -16.99 -22.41 5.18
CA VAL A 85 -17.39 -21.99 3.83
C VAL A 85 -17.33 -23.19 2.90
N THR A 86 -18.42 -23.52 2.23
CA THR A 86 -18.45 -24.60 1.23
C THR A 86 -17.81 -24.15 -0.09
N LYS A 87 -17.33 -25.09 -0.91
CA LYS A 87 -16.80 -24.76 -2.25
C LYS A 87 -17.85 -24.06 -3.14
N LYS A 88 -19.13 -24.35 -2.95
CA LYS A 88 -20.24 -23.67 -3.65
C LYS A 88 -20.32 -22.20 -3.23
N GLN A 89 -20.25 -21.95 -1.93
CA GLN A 89 -20.24 -20.58 -1.38
C GLN A 89 -19.00 -19.82 -1.85
N PHE A 90 -17.80 -20.40 -1.70
CA PHE A 90 -16.57 -19.80 -2.17
C PHE A 90 -16.65 -19.35 -3.64
N LYS A 91 -17.22 -20.18 -4.53
CA LYS A 91 -17.41 -19.82 -5.94
C LYS A 91 -18.39 -18.66 -6.14
N ALA A 92 -19.41 -18.55 -5.29
CA ALA A 92 -20.37 -17.46 -5.36
C ALA A 92 -19.72 -16.13 -4.91
N ASP A 93 -18.90 -16.19 -3.87
CA ASP A 93 -18.22 -15.03 -3.29
C ASP A 93 -17.00 -14.58 -4.13
N HIS A 94 -16.45 -15.50 -4.96
CA HIS A 94 -15.28 -15.24 -5.82
C HIS A 94 -15.58 -15.58 -7.29
N PRO A 95 -16.48 -14.87 -7.96
CA PRO A 95 -16.92 -15.17 -9.32
C PRO A 95 -15.80 -15.09 -10.36
N HIS A 96 -14.75 -14.33 -10.08
CA HIS A 96 -13.53 -14.23 -10.90
C HIS A 96 -12.59 -15.44 -10.78
N CYS A 97 -12.80 -16.32 -9.80
CA CYS A 97 -12.02 -17.53 -9.62
C CYS A 97 -12.49 -18.61 -10.61
N THR A 98 -12.06 -18.48 -11.88
CA THR A 98 -12.40 -19.38 -13.00
C THR A 98 -11.19 -20.22 -13.41
N GLY A 99 -11.41 -21.32 -14.11
CA GLY A 99 -10.34 -22.20 -14.61
C GLY A 99 -10.68 -23.68 -14.49
N THR A 100 -9.65 -24.54 -14.56
CA THR A 100 -9.83 -25.99 -14.41
C THR A 100 -10.38 -26.35 -13.02
N ALA A 101 -11.00 -27.51 -12.92
CA ALA A 101 -11.56 -28.00 -11.64
C ALA A 101 -10.48 -28.10 -10.55
N ASP A 102 -9.27 -28.50 -10.92
CA ASP A 102 -8.14 -28.65 -9.99
C ASP A 102 -7.63 -27.29 -9.54
N TYR A 103 -7.48 -26.32 -10.45
CA TYR A 103 -7.13 -24.95 -10.11
C TYR A 103 -8.10 -24.32 -9.10
N VAL A 104 -9.41 -24.39 -9.40
CA VAL A 104 -10.44 -23.87 -8.49
C VAL A 104 -10.46 -24.60 -7.16
N THR A 105 -10.15 -25.91 -7.14
CA THR A 105 -10.02 -26.67 -5.90
C THR A 105 -8.83 -26.21 -5.08
N GLY A 106 -7.67 -26.02 -5.70
CA GLY A 106 -6.47 -25.50 -5.05
C GLY A 106 -6.70 -24.12 -4.43
N ARG A 107 -7.33 -23.21 -5.17
CA ARG A 107 -7.69 -21.87 -4.67
C ARG A 107 -8.62 -21.93 -3.46
N TYR A 108 -9.64 -22.80 -3.51
CA TYR A 108 -10.56 -23.00 -2.39
C TYR A 108 -9.86 -23.56 -1.14
N VAL A 109 -8.96 -24.55 -1.31
CA VAL A 109 -8.19 -25.13 -0.20
C VAL A 109 -7.31 -24.06 0.43
N ASN A 110 -6.58 -23.31 -0.37
CA ASN A 110 -5.72 -22.23 0.12
C ASN A 110 -6.52 -21.12 0.82
N TYR A 111 -7.69 -20.74 0.29
CA TYR A 111 -8.61 -19.83 0.95
C TYR A 111 -9.00 -20.33 2.35
N LEU A 112 -9.41 -21.59 2.49
CA LEU A 112 -9.78 -22.15 3.80
C LEU A 112 -8.60 -22.18 4.77
N ILE A 113 -7.39 -22.42 4.28
CA ILE A 113 -6.17 -22.37 5.11
C ILE A 113 -5.92 -20.94 5.57
N SER A 114 -6.00 -19.96 4.67
CA SER A 114 -5.77 -18.55 5.01
C SER A 114 -6.77 -17.99 6.02
N GLU A 115 -8.04 -18.42 5.93
CA GLU A 115 -9.09 -18.03 6.88
C GLU A 115 -9.01 -18.76 8.23
N ASN A 116 -8.20 -19.83 8.32
CA ASN A 116 -8.09 -20.66 9.52
C ASN A 116 -6.62 -20.94 9.89
N LYS A 117 -5.76 -19.90 9.80
CA LYS A 117 -4.30 -20.03 9.97
C LYS A 117 -3.90 -20.74 11.25
N GLU A 118 -4.42 -20.33 12.39
CA GLU A 118 -4.11 -20.93 13.69
C GLU A 118 -4.46 -22.43 13.73
N SER A 119 -5.66 -22.80 13.27
CA SER A 119 -6.08 -24.19 13.20
C SER A 119 -5.22 -25.01 12.24
N TYR A 120 -4.75 -24.38 11.16
CA TYR A 120 -3.86 -25.03 10.20
C TYR A 120 -2.46 -25.25 10.78
N VAL A 121 -1.93 -24.29 11.53
CA VAL A 121 -0.66 -24.42 12.24
C VAL A 121 -0.68 -25.63 13.18
N GLU A 122 -1.71 -25.75 14.01
CA GLU A 122 -1.85 -26.91 14.91
C GLU A 122 -1.98 -28.22 14.14
N TYR A 123 -2.75 -28.23 13.05
CA TYR A 123 -2.93 -29.40 12.22
C TYR A 123 -1.62 -29.82 11.52
N PHE A 124 -0.85 -28.84 11.02
CA PHE A 124 0.46 -29.08 10.40
C PHE A 124 1.46 -29.64 11.41
N LYS A 125 1.61 -29.01 12.57
CA LYS A 125 2.50 -29.47 13.65
C LYS A 125 2.19 -30.91 14.09
N ALA A 126 0.91 -31.25 14.13
CA ALA A 126 0.49 -32.61 14.49
C ALA A 126 0.79 -33.64 13.39
N GLY A 127 0.64 -33.27 12.12
CA GLY A 127 0.84 -34.17 10.98
C GLY A 127 2.30 -34.23 10.49
N HIS A 128 3.05 -33.17 10.68
CA HIS A 128 4.43 -32.98 10.20
C HIS A 128 5.37 -32.44 11.30
N PRO A 129 5.43 -33.12 12.48
CA PRO A 129 6.22 -32.61 13.61
C PRO A 129 7.74 -32.57 13.31
N ASN A 130 8.25 -33.52 12.54
CA ASN A 130 9.67 -33.58 12.20
C ASN A 130 10.07 -32.50 11.22
N GLU A 131 9.23 -32.22 10.23
CA GLU A 131 9.42 -31.16 9.26
C GLU A 131 9.39 -29.79 9.96
N PHE A 132 8.45 -29.57 10.86
CA PHE A 132 8.38 -28.34 11.62
C PHE A 132 9.61 -28.17 12.53
N ALA A 133 10.03 -29.22 13.23
CA ALA A 133 11.22 -29.20 14.08
C ALA A 133 12.54 -28.99 13.28
N SER A 134 12.57 -29.37 11.99
CA SER A 134 13.73 -29.18 11.13
C SER A 134 13.90 -27.76 10.60
N PHE A 135 12.89 -26.91 10.75
CA PHE A 135 12.86 -25.55 10.18
C PHE A 135 14.12 -24.73 10.47
N PRO A 136 14.67 -24.64 11.72
CA PRO A 136 15.83 -23.80 11.97
C PRO A 136 17.07 -24.19 11.13
N ALA A 137 17.29 -25.49 10.96
CA ALA A 137 18.42 -26.00 10.17
C ALA A 137 18.21 -25.77 8.68
N LEU A 138 17.01 -26.05 8.18
CA LEU A 138 16.63 -25.83 6.78
C LEU A 138 16.67 -24.35 6.42
N TYR A 139 16.16 -23.48 7.30
CA TYR A 139 16.19 -22.06 7.04
C TYR A 139 17.61 -21.50 7.01
N LYS A 140 18.48 -21.94 7.90
CA LYS A 140 19.91 -21.58 7.87
C LYS A 140 20.58 -21.94 6.54
N GLU A 141 20.17 -23.05 5.95
CA GLU A 141 20.76 -23.54 4.68
C GLU A 141 20.10 -22.92 3.44
N LYS A 142 18.79 -22.70 3.46
CA LYS A 142 17.97 -22.39 2.28
C LYS A 142 17.20 -21.07 2.37
N GLY A 143 17.28 -20.35 3.49
CA GLY A 143 16.56 -19.12 3.69
C GLY A 143 16.97 -17.98 2.75
N ASP A 144 18.19 -18.04 2.21
CA ASP A 144 18.65 -17.08 1.20
C ASP A 144 17.80 -17.16 -0.09
N ASP A 145 17.51 -18.38 -0.53
CA ASP A 145 16.63 -18.63 -1.70
C ASP A 145 15.16 -18.19 -1.49
N TRP A 146 14.74 -18.11 -0.22
CA TRP A 146 13.37 -17.74 0.15
C TRP A 146 13.19 -16.23 0.27
N ASN A 147 13.98 -15.59 1.13
CA ASN A 147 13.82 -14.18 1.47
C ASN A 147 15.14 -13.47 1.83
N GLY A 148 16.28 -13.93 1.30
CA GLY A 148 17.58 -13.34 1.56
C GLY A 148 18.04 -13.47 3.03
N ASN A 149 17.67 -14.57 3.70
CA ASN A 149 18.00 -14.82 5.13
C ASN A 149 17.56 -13.70 6.08
N ARG A 150 16.39 -13.11 5.82
CA ARG A 150 15.86 -12.00 6.64
C ARG A 150 15.23 -12.43 7.95
N TRP A 151 15.07 -13.74 8.20
CA TRP A 151 14.54 -14.22 9.48
C TRP A 151 15.67 -14.62 10.41
N ARG A 152 15.59 -14.18 11.66
CA ARG A 152 16.58 -14.50 12.70
C ARG A 152 15.91 -14.79 14.03
N LEU A 153 16.53 -15.67 14.80
CA LEU A 153 16.13 -15.96 16.16
C LEU A 153 16.65 -14.85 17.09
N ASP A 154 15.81 -14.27 17.92
CA ASP A 154 16.23 -13.32 18.93
C ASP A 154 16.75 -14.01 20.20
N GLU A 155 17.16 -13.25 21.20
CA GLU A 155 17.66 -13.73 22.48
C GLU A 155 16.61 -14.51 23.30
N ASN A 156 15.32 -14.30 23.03
CA ASN A 156 14.20 -14.98 23.68
C ASN A 156 13.75 -16.24 22.92
N GLY A 157 14.41 -16.57 21.83
CA GLY A 157 14.05 -17.71 20.99
C GLY A 157 12.86 -17.48 20.07
N VAL A 158 12.53 -16.22 19.78
CA VAL A 158 11.44 -15.82 18.86
C VAL A 158 12.01 -15.43 17.51
N TRP A 159 11.46 -16.00 16.44
CA TRP A 159 11.86 -15.63 15.08
C TRP A 159 11.34 -14.25 14.72
N GLY A 160 12.23 -13.38 14.24
CA GLY A 160 11.92 -12.03 13.77
C GLY A 160 12.28 -11.86 12.29
N TYR A 161 11.51 -11.05 11.57
CA TYR A 161 11.85 -10.57 10.24
C TYR A 161 12.66 -9.28 10.36
N TYR A 162 13.84 -9.26 9.76
CA TYR A 162 14.76 -8.14 9.76
C TYR A 162 14.83 -7.51 8.37
N THR A 163 14.95 -6.20 8.33
CA THR A 163 14.98 -5.43 7.09
C THR A 163 15.78 -4.14 7.24
N THR A 164 16.27 -3.64 6.12
CA THR A 164 16.83 -2.28 5.97
C THR A 164 15.88 -1.34 5.24
N TYR A 165 14.64 -1.79 4.97
CA TYR A 165 13.63 -0.99 4.29
C TYR A 165 13.21 0.20 5.16
N ASN A 166 13.06 1.38 4.57
CA ASN A 166 12.60 2.55 5.31
C ASN A 166 11.12 2.41 5.70
N PRO A 167 10.77 2.31 7.00
CA PRO A 167 9.38 2.12 7.44
C PRO A 167 8.49 3.34 7.18
N ASP A 168 9.09 4.51 7.00
CA ASP A 168 8.40 5.76 6.68
C ASP A 168 8.29 5.99 5.15
N SER A 169 8.77 5.05 4.33
CA SER A 169 8.79 5.15 2.87
C SER A 169 7.41 5.47 2.30
N LYS A 170 7.38 6.43 1.38
CA LYS A 170 6.18 6.88 0.67
C LYS A 170 6.40 7.03 -0.84
N TRP A 171 7.64 7.08 -1.30
CA TRP A 171 8.01 7.28 -2.69
C TRP A 171 9.41 6.72 -2.98
N ASP A 172 9.68 6.32 -4.22
CA ASP A 172 10.99 5.86 -4.71
C ASP A 172 11.69 6.90 -5.61
N TRP A 173 10.94 7.74 -6.30
CA TRP A 173 11.39 8.95 -6.97
C TRP A 173 10.24 9.97 -7.13
N TYR A 174 10.57 11.22 -7.42
CA TYR A 174 9.58 12.27 -7.66
C TYR A 174 10.06 13.28 -8.70
N SER A 175 9.13 14.04 -9.25
CA SER A 175 9.42 15.20 -10.07
C SER A 175 8.45 16.34 -9.81
N VAL A 176 8.94 17.59 -9.88
CA VAL A 176 8.07 18.77 -9.81
C VAL A 176 7.24 18.82 -11.10
N GLY A 177 5.93 18.97 -10.99
CA GLY A 177 4.98 18.91 -12.09
C GLY A 177 4.72 17.49 -12.58
N GLY A 178 5.66 16.90 -13.29
CA GLY A 178 5.55 15.57 -13.85
C GLY A 178 4.28 15.35 -14.66
N ARG A 179 3.50 14.33 -14.35
CA ARG A 179 2.22 14.01 -15.03
C ARG A 179 1.13 15.06 -14.79
N TRP A 180 1.25 15.82 -13.71
CA TRP A 180 0.30 16.89 -13.34
C TRP A 180 0.90 18.26 -13.52
N GLY A 181 1.84 18.39 -14.49
CA GLY A 181 2.52 19.65 -14.76
C GLY A 181 1.57 20.81 -15.04
N ASN A 182 1.92 21.99 -14.51
CA ASN A 182 1.17 23.22 -14.62
C ASN A 182 -0.27 23.11 -14.09
N SER A 183 -0.46 22.49 -12.93
CA SER A 183 -1.80 22.31 -12.35
C SER A 183 -2.18 23.35 -11.29
N ILE A 184 -1.24 24.20 -10.86
CA ILE A 184 -1.51 25.29 -9.93
C ILE A 184 -1.85 26.55 -10.74
N LYS A 185 -3.09 27.02 -10.64
CA LYS A 185 -3.50 28.29 -11.21
C LYS A 185 -3.19 29.44 -10.25
N THR A 186 -2.59 30.49 -10.75
CA THR A 186 -2.28 31.69 -9.99
C THR A 186 -3.24 32.84 -10.28
N LYS A 187 -3.35 33.82 -9.39
CA LYS A 187 -4.27 34.96 -9.47
C LYS A 187 -4.09 35.85 -10.69
N ASP A 188 -2.92 35.80 -11.32
CA ASP A 188 -2.65 36.47 -12.61
C ASP A 188 -3.09 35.64 -13.82
N GLY A 189 -3.66 34.44 -13.60
CA GLY A 189 -4.20 33.56 -14.63
C GLY A 189 -3.19 32.59 -15.24
N GLU A 190 -1.95 32.61 -14.77
CA GLU A 190 -0.91 31.68 -15.21
C GLU A 190 -1.05 30.30 -14.52
N PHE A 191 -0.50 29.28 -15.16
CA PHE A 191 -0.42 27.93 -14.62
C PHE A 191 1.03 27.55 -14.36
N THR A 192 1.30 27.00 -13.18
CA THR A 192 2.66 26.69 -12.73
C THR A 192 2.71 25.45 -11.86
N ASP A 193 3.91 24.94 -11.65
CA ASP A 193 4.18 23.86 -10.69
C ASP A 193 4.79 24.36 -9.37
N MET A 194 5.08 25.66 -9.29
CA MET A 194 5.62 26.28 -8.10
C MET A 194 5.16 27.74 -8.01
N CYS A 195 4.64 28.11 -6.86
CA CYS A 195 4.28 29.50 -6.53
C CYS A 195 4.24 29.70 -5.02
N LYS A 196 3.93 30.93 -4.57
CA LYS A 196 3.59 31.17 -3.18
C LYS A 196 2.13 30.87 -2.92
N LEU A 197 1.81 30.38 -1.72
CA LEU A 197 0.46 30.04 -1.32
C LEU A 197 -0.53 31.21 -1.54
N GLY A 198 -0.12 32.43 -1.21
CA GLY A 198 -0.92 33.64 -1.42
C GLY A 198 -1.15 34.03 -2.89
N GLU A 199 -0.41 33.45 -3.82
CA GLU A 199 -0.54 33.67 -5.26
C GLU A 199 -1.54 32.72 -5.91
N ILE A 200 -1.90 31.61 -5.24
CA ILE A 200 -2.81 30.61 -5.77
C ILE A 200 -4.21 31.20 -5.92
N ASP A 201 -4.79 30.99 -7.09
CA ASP A 201 -6.18 31.28 -7.38
C ASP A 201 -7.03 30.09 -6.91
N PHE A 202 -7.64 30.21 -5.75
CA PHE A 202 -8.56 29.22 -5.20
C PHE A 202 -10.00 29.43 -5.67
N GLU A 203 -10.24 30.47 -6.48
CA GLU A 203 -11.55 30.68 -7.08
C GLU A 203 -11.87 29.54 -8.04
N PRO A 204 -13.13 29.10 -8.08
CA PRO A 204 -13.57 28.13 -9.07
C PRO A 204 -13.17 28.60 -10.48
N TYR A 205 -12.72 27.67 -11.32
CA TYR A 205 -12.50 28.00 -12.73
C TYR A 205 -13.77 28.67 -13.26
N SER A 206 -13.59 29.80 -13.94
CA SER A 206 -14.70 30.42 -14.66
C SER A 206 -15.27 29.44 -15.67
N GLU A 207 -16.54 29.62 -16.05
CA GLU A 207 -17.19 28.81 -17.10
C GLU A 207 -16.36 28.70 -18.39
N ASP A 208 -15.47 29.65 -18.63
CA ASP A 208 -14.57 29.69 -19.79
C ASP A 208 -13.50 28.58 -19.80
N CYS A 209 -13.25 27.93 -18.68
CA CYS A 209 -12.30 26.81 -18.59
C CYS A 209 -12.91 25.46 -19.03
N TYR A 210 -14.21 25.42 -19.24
CA TYR A 210 -14.95 24.21 -19.57
C TYR A 210 -15.70 24.38 -20.88
N VAL A 211 -15.52 23.44 -21.77
CA VAL A 211 -16.33 23.37 -23.00
C VAL A 211 -17.70 22.82 -22.61
N ASP A 212 -18.75 23.62 -22.80
CA ASP A 212 -20.16 23.25 -22.54
C ASP A 212 -20.52 22.91 -21.07
N GLY A 213 -19.91 23.55 -20.07
CA GLY A 213 -20.21 23.31 -18.67
C GLY A 213 -19.82 21.90 -18.19
N LYS A 214 -18.86 21.28 -18.86
CA LYS A 214 -18.31 19.99 -18.54
C LYS A 214 -16.80 20.09 -18.33
N ASP A 215 -16.27 19.26 -17.43
CA ASP A 215 -14.83 19.09 -17.30
C ASP A 215 -14.24 18.42 -18.54
N TRP A 216 -12.93 18.30 -18.60
CA TRP A 216 -12.22 17.65 -19.71
C TRP A 216 -12.55 16.16 -19.88
N LEU A 217 -13.18 15.52 -18.87
CA LEU A 217 -13.73 14.15 -18.94
C LEU A 217 -15.18 14.10 -19.37
N GLY A 218 -15.83 15.28 -19.56
CA GLY A 218 -17.22 15.38 -19.97
C GLY A 218 -18.24 15.32 -18.82
N ASN A 219 -17.80 15.41 -17.54
CA ASN A 219 -18.70 15.46 -16.39
C ASN A 219 -19.25 16.87 -16.19
N PRO A 220 -20.49 17.04 -15.72
CA PRO A 220 -21.03 18.37 -15.39
C PRO A 220 -20.21 19.02 -14.29
N CYS A 221 -19.80 20.28 -14.50
CA CYS A 221 -19.17 21.06 -13.45
C CYS A 221 -20.22 21.49 -12.42
N LYS A 222 -19.97 21.23 -11.14
CA LYS A 222 -20.79 21.75 -10.06
C LYS A 222 -20.28 23.12 -9.62
N GLU A 223 -21.20 24.02 -9.36
CA GLU A 223 -20.86 25.27 -8.70
C GLU A 223 -20.31 24.99 -7.30
N LEU A 224 -19.10 25.44 -7.04
CA LEU A 224 -18.48 25.39 -5.72
C LEU A 224 -19.06 26.50 -4.86
N LYS A 225 -19.68 26.15 -3.75
CA LYS A 225 -20.45 27.10 -2.94
C LYS A 225 -19.66 27.81 -1.84
N ASP A 226 -18.49 27.31 -1.46
CA ASP A 226 -17.70 27.86 -0.35
C ASP A 226 -16.20 27.90 -0.66
N GLY A 227 -15.79 28.88 -1.33
CA GLY A 227 -14.53 29.66 -1.42
C GLY A 227 -13.15 29.04 -1.31
N LEU A 228 -12.97 27.79 -0.94
CA LEU A 228 -11.67 27.10 -0.83
C LEU A 228 -11.76 25.63 -1.17
N GLU A 229 -12.82 25.20 -1.81
CA GLU A 229 -12.85 23.86 -2.36
C GLU A 229 -12.03 23.87 -3.65
N TRP A 230 -10.85 23.37 -3.59
CA TRP A 230 -10.10 23.01 -4.75
C TRP A 230 -11.01 22.18 -5.65
N HIS A 231 -11.19 22.56 -6.91
CA HIS A 231 -12.05 22.04 -7.98
C HIS A 231 -12.17 20.52 -8.07
N TYR A 232 -12.69 19.83 -7.06
CA TYR A 232 -12.58 18.40 -6.94
C TYR A 232 -13.90 17.68 -6.88
N ASP A 233 -14.69 17.87 -7.89
CA ASP A 233 -15.66 16.85 -8.30
C ASP A 233 -14.98 15.67 -9.00
N ASN A 234 -13.70 15.79 -9.33
CA ASN A 234 -12.90 14.74 -9.94
C ASN A 234 -11.90 14.21 -8.93
N LYS A 235 -12.04 12.94 -8.53
CA LYS A 235 -11.13 12.24 -7.63
C LYS A 235 -9.66 12.31 -8.04
N GLU A 236 -9.38 12.64 -9.31
CA GLU A 236 -8.05 12.66 -9.91
C GLU A 236 -7.27 13.95 -9.64
N ASN A 237 -7.93 15.02 -9.25
CA ASN A 237 -7.29 16.33 -9.07
C ASN A 237 -7.01 16.73 -7.61
N VAL A 238 -7.59 16.06 -6.59
CA VAL A 238 -7.21 16.29 -5.20
C VAL A 238 -5.82 15.76 -4.97
N PRO A 239 -4.87 16.54 -4.45
CA PRO A 239 -3.57 16.00 -4.11
C PRO A 239 -3.77 14.80 -3.17
N PHE A 240 -3.16 13.70 -3.51
CA PHE A 240 -3.23 12.51 -2.67
C PHE A 240 -2.60 12.76 -1.30
N CYS A 241 -1.56 13.61 -1.28
CA CYS A 241 -0.88 13.99 -0.06
C CYS A 241 -0.49 15.47 -0.04
N LEU A 242 -0.30 15.97 1.18
CA LEU A 242 0.39 17.21 1.48
C LEU A 242 1.63 16.91 2.29
N VAL A 243 2.75 17.56 1.98
CA VAL A 243 3.96 17.54 2.80
C VAL A 243 4.23 18.95 3.24
N ILE A 244 4.00 19.24 4.51
CA ILE A 244 4.15 20.58 5.09
C ILE A 244 5.35 20.57 6.04
N ASP A 245 6.42 21.26 5.68
CA ASP A 245 7.66 21.34 6.47
C ASP A 245 8.18 19.96 6.89
N GLY A 246 8.12 18.97 5.98
CA GLY A 246 8.55 17.61 6.23
C GLY A 246 7.54 16.73 6.98
N VAL A 247 6.31 17.21 7.22
CA VAL A 247 5.23 16.41 7.79
C VAL A 247 4.31 15.92 6.68
N TRP A 248 4.21 14.59 6.53
CA TRP A 248 3.38 13.92 5.53
C TRP A 248 1.95 13.75 6.02
N CYS A 249 1.00 14.27 5.25
CA CYS A 249 -0.44 14.06 5.42
C CYS A 249 -0.99 13.45 4.15
N GLU A 250 -1.81 12.40 4.24
CA GLU A 250 -2.31 11.69 3.07
C GLU A 250 -3.78 11.33 3.18
N ARG A 251 -4.42 11.17 2.02
CA ARG A 251 -5.83 10.78 1.90
C ARG A 251 -6.06 9.35 2.37
N GLY A 252 -5.09 8.48 2.18
CA GLY A 252 -5.13 7.07 2.56
C GLY A 252 -3.75 6.45 2.42
N GLU A 253 -3.60 5.23 2.85
CA GLU A 253 -2.34 4.49 2.78
C GLU A 253 -2.12 3.97 1.36
N MET A 254 -1.11 4.52 0.66
CA MET A 254 -0.73 4.05 -0.68
C MET A 254 0.05 2.75 -0.55
N GLY A 255 -0.44 1.72 -1.22
CA GLY A 255 0.24 0.45 -1.36
C GLY A 255 0.70 0.20 -2.80
N TRP A 256 1.30 -0.95 -3.01
CA TRP A 256 1.77 -1.39 -4.33
C TRP A 256 0.64 -1.36 -5.35
N TRP A 257 0.94 -0.98 -6.59
CA TRP A 257 0.00 -0.90 -7.72
C TRP A 257 -1.10 0.15 -7.53
N ALA A 258 -0.82 1.25 -6.81
CA ALA A 258 -1.81 2.28 -6.47
C ALA A 258 -3.05 1.76 -5.74
N CYS A 259 -2.92 0.63 -5.04
CA CYS A 259 -3.98 0.17 -4.14
C CYS A 259 -3.96 1.04 -2.88
N VAL A 260 -5.02 1.81 -2.67
CA VAL A 260 -5.17 2.66 -1.49
C VAL A 260 -6.02 1.92 -0.46
N SER A 261 -5.54 1.84 0.78
CA SER A 261 -6.29 1.36 1.93
C SER A 261 -6.58 2.50 2.90
N ASN A 262 -7.56 2.31 3.77
CA ASN A 262 -7.97 3.29 4.78
C ASN A 262 -8.22 4.69 4.20
N GLU A 263 -8.77 4.74 2.98
CA GLU A 263 -9.00 5.98 2.24
C GLU A 263 -10.09 6.81 2.95
N LYS A 264 -9.76 8.07 3.23
CA LYS A 264 -10.70 9.07 3.77
C LYS A 264 -11.78 9.39 2.74
N ASP A 265 -12.96 9.74 3.21
CA ASP A 265 -13.99 10.31 2.34
C ASP A 265 -13.44 11.53 1.59
N PRO A 266 -13.69 11.68 0.28
CA PRO A 266 -13.15 12.79 -0.50
C PRO A 266 -13.53 14.18 0.03
N GLN A 267 -14.73 14.32 0.57
CA GLN A 267 -15.16 15.60 1.13
C GLN A 267 -14.48 15.90 2.49
N GLU A 268 -14.26 14.87 3.29
CA GLU A 268 -13.52 14.99 4.56
C GLU A 268 -12.06 15.36 4.28
N TRP A 269 -11.42 14.67 3.32
CA TRP A 269 -10.07 14.99 2.92
C TRP A 269 -9.93 16.41 2.38
N ASN A 270 -10.86 16.85 1.54
CA ASN A 270 -10.86 18.21 1.01
C ASN A 270 -10.98 19.28 2.12
N LYS A 271 -11.83 19.06 3.13
CA LYS A 271 -11.93 19.94 4.31
C LYS A 271 -10.63 19.99 5.11
N GLU A 272 -9.98 18.83 5.27
CA GLU A 272 -8.69 18.73 5.96
C GLU A 272 -7.61 19.52 5.21
N VAL A 273 -7.48 19.32 3.90
CA VAL A 273 -6.56 20.06 3.02
C VAL A 273 -6.80 21.56 3.14
N THR A 274 -8.05 21.99 2.98
CA THR A 274 -8.46 23.41 3.09
C THR A 274 -8.06 24.01 4.43
N SER A 275 -8.32 23.28 5.53
CA SER A 275 -7.99 23.73 6.87
C SER A 275 -6.48 23.84 7.08
N LEU A 276 -5.70 22.89 6.56
CA LEU A 276 -4.24 22.92 6.63
C LEU A 276 -3.68 24.13 5.88
N LEU A 277 -4.12 24.35 4.65
CA LEU A 277 -3.67 25.48 3.82
C LEU A 277 -4.04 26.84 4.41
N ALA A 278 -5.25 26.98 4.95
CA ALA A 278 -5.74 28.25 5.53
C ALA A 278 -4.93 28.71 6.75
N ASN A 279 -4.20 27.81 7.41
CA ASN A 279 -3.38 28.12 8.59
C ASN A 279 -1.91 28.44 8.26
N LEU A 280 -1.53 28.38 6.98
CA LEU A 280 -0.16 28.61 6.57
C LEU A 280 0.09 30.07 6.16
N PRO A 281 1.32 30.60 6.32
CA PRO A 281 1.71 31.91 5.81
C PRO A 281 1.50 32.02 4.30
N ALA A 282 0.97 33.13 3.83
CA ALA A 282 0.72 33.37 2.40
C ALA A 282 1.99 33.37 1.54
N ASP A 283 3.17 33.60 2.13
CA ASP A 283 4.48 33.56 1.47
C ASP A 283 5.15 32.20 1.54
N SER A 284 4.45 31.13 2.00
CA SER A 284 4.91 29.75 1.91
C SER A 284 5.04 29.32 0.45
N PHE A 285 6.11 28.59 0.12
CA PHE A 285 6.30 28.01 -1.20
C PHE A 285 5.46 26.74 -1.35
N VAL A 286 4.77 26.61 -2.46
CA VAL A 286 3.95 25.43 -2.82
C VAL A 286 4.52 24.84 -4.10
N TYR A 287 4.79 23.53 -4.06
CA TYR A 287 5.25 22.74 -5.20
C TYR A 287 4.20 21.67 -5.51
N ASN A 288 3.83 21.57 -6.77
CA ASN A 288 3.07 20.43 -7.29
C ASN A 288 4.05 19.32 -7.66
N VAL A 289 3.86 18.13 -7.11
CA VAL A 289 4.81 17.03 -7.21
C VAL A 289 4.14 15.75 -7.67
N ASP A 290 4.75 15.12 -8.66
CA ASP A 290 4.46 13.77 -9.13
C ASP A 290 5.35 12.79 -8.36
N PHE A 291 4.74 12.00 -7.49
CA PHE A 291 5.41 10.94 -6.76
C PHE A 291 5.20 9.60 -7.44
N HIS A 292 6.23 8.78 -7.42
CA HIS A 292 6.22 7.39 -7.87
C HIS A 292 6.42 6.43 -6.70
N ILE A 293 5.78 5.21 -6.79
CA ILE A 293 5.93 4.11 -5.84
C ILE A 293 5.85 2.74 -6.54
#